data_77a03d0be314c47498ed5bdcb60515a3
#
_entry.id   77a03d0be314c47498ed5bdcb60515a3
#
_cell.length_a   1.000
_cell.length_b   1.000
_cell.length_c   1.000
_cell.angle_alpha   90.00
_cell.angle_beta   90.00
_cell.angle_gamma   90.00
#
_symmetry.space_group_name_H-M   'P 1'
#
loop_
_entity.id
_entity.type
_entity.pdbx_description
1 polymer ?
#
loop_
_entity_poly.entity_id
_entity_poly.type
_entity_poly.pdbx_seq_one_letter_code
_entity_poly.pdbx_strand_id
1 'polypeptide(L)'
;MLQLTERVGAAPEDGVLRLPFDTRQKSRFRAALSDGTEVGVFLERGHILRDGDCLRAVDGRVVRVEAADETVSTVRCGDATLLARVCYHLGNRHVPLQIGHGLCRYRHDHVLDDMVRGLGVEPIAEQAPFEPEAGAYGGGHGHGHGHDHDHHH
;
A
#
# COMPACT_ATOMS: atom_id res chain seq x y z
N MET A 1 26.02 6.80 -0.24
CA MET A 1 24.57 6.61 -0.22
C MET A 1 24.11 6.38 1.20
N LEU A 2 23.09 7.09 1.62
CA LEU A 2 22.53 6.96 2.96
C LEU A 2 21.83 5.60 3.10
N GLN A 3 22.12 4.85 4.15
CA GLN A 3 21.53 3.54 4.36
C GLN A 3 20.49 3.59 5.47
N LEU A 4 19.25 3.23 5.13
CA LEU A 4 18.14 3.20 6.07
C LEU A 4 17.92 1.74 6.48
N THR A 5 18.10 1.45 7.73
CA THR A 5 18.20 0.06 8.18
C THR A 5 17.22 -0.32 9.29
N GLU A 6 16.50 0.64 9.86
CA GLU A 6 15.69 0.36 11.03
C GLU A 6 14.38 1.13 11.01
N ARG A 7 13.29 0.43 11.29
CA ARG A 7 12.01 1.10 11.50
C ARG A 7 11.96 1.60 12.93
N VAL A 8 11.55 2.86 13.11
CA VAL A 8 11.51 3.48 14.43
C VAL A 8 10.15 4.13 14.64
N GLY A 9 9.82 4.47 15.87
CA GLY A 9 8.62 5.22 16.16
C GLY A 9 8.72 6.65 15.66
N ALA A 10 7.65 7.40 15.79
CA ALA A 10 7.61 8.78 15.34
C ALA A 10 8.75 9.58 15.98
N ALA A 11 9.45 10.34 15.18
CA ALA A 11 10.60 11.13 15.60
C ALA A 11 10.74 12.33 14.69
N PRO A 12 11.45 13.37 15.13
CA PRO A 12 11.73 14.48 14.23
C PRO A 12 12.43 13.97 12.97
N GLU A 13 11.97 14.42 11.82
CA GLU A 13 12.49 13.92 10.56
C GLU A 13 13.57 14.80 9.98
N ASP A 14 14.53 14.17 9.33
CA ASP A 14 15.61 14.87 8.62
C ASP A 14 15.39 14.83 7.11
N GLY A 15 14.35 14.14 6.64
CA GLY A 15 14.03 14.05 5.23
C GLY A 15 12.77 13.26 4.99
N VAL A 16 12.29 13.31 3.76
CA VAL A 16 11.06 12.65 3.35
C VAL A 16 11.35 11.72 2.17
N LEU A 17 10.83 10.51 2.25
CA LEU A 17 10.97 9.49 1.22
C LEU A 17 9.58 9.18 0.68
N ARG A 18 9.25 9.74 -0.48
CA ARG A 18 7.93 9.56 -1.10
C ARG A 18 7.97 8.37 -2.04
N LEU A 19 7.15 7.37 -1.79
CA LEU A 19 7.21 6.09 -2.50
C LEU A 19 5.83 5.58 -2.90
N PRO A 20 5.71 5.00 -4.12
CA PRO A 20 4.48 4.31 -4.49
C PRO A 20 4.41 2.96 -3.77
N PHE A 21 3.23 2.37 -3.80
CA PHE A 21 2.98 1.12 -3.07
C PHE A 21 3.92 -0.01 -3.48
N ASP A 22 4.16 -0.18 -4.77
CA ASP A 22 5.02 -1.27 -5.22
C ASP A 22 6.39 -1.23 -4.56
N THR A 23 6.94 -0.04 -4.39
CA THR A 23 8.23 0.10 -3.72
C THR A 23 8.10 -0.08 -2.22
N ARG A 24 7.02 0.43 -1.63
CA ARG A 24 6.83 0.36 -0.17
C ARG A 24 6.68 -1.06 0.36
N GLN A 25 6.31 -2.00 -0.49
CA GLN A 25 6.20 -3.40 -0.05
C GLN A 25 7.53 -4.17 -0.17
N LYS A 26 8.56 -3.54 -0.74
CA LYS A 26 9.89 -4.17 -0.83
C LYS A 26 10.67 -3.93 0.45
N SER A 27 11.51 -4.89 0.80
CA SER A 27 12.38 -4.76 1.98
C SER A 27 13.75 -4.20 1.63
N ARG A 28 14.17 -4.29 0.37
CA ARG A 28 15.46 -3.77 -0.09
C ARG A 28 15.27 -3.05 -1.41
N PHE A 29 15.70 -1.81 -1.45
CA PHE A 29 15.57 -1.02 -2.68
C PHE A 29 16.40 0.26 -2.58
N ARG A 30 16.59 0.93 -3.71
CA ARG A 30 17.21 2.23 -3.80
C ARG A 30 16.16 3.27 -4.13
N ALA A 31 16.34 4.45 -3.61
CA ALA A 31 15.43 5.56 -3.88
C ALA A 31 16.15 6.88 -3.60
N ALA A 32 15.42 7.99 -3.72
CA ALA A 32 15.95 9.29 -3.39
C ALA A 32 14.97 10.04 -2.49
N LEU A 33 15.49 10.76 -1.53
CA LEU A 33 14.68 11.65 -0.70
C LEU A 33 14.18 12.81 -1.55
N SER A 34 13.21 13.55 -1.01
CA SER A 34 12.65 14.70 -1.71
C SER A 34 13.70 15.76 -2.05
N ASP A 35 14.81 15.82 -1.31
CA ASP A 35 15.88 16.75 -1.57
C ASP A 35 16.94 16.19 -2.54
N GLY A 36 16.73 15.00 -3.10
CA GLY A 36 17.65 14.38 -4.03
C GLY A 36 18.69 13.46 -3.41
N THR A 37 18.77 13.38 -2.10
CA THR A 37 19.72 12.50 -1.43
C THR A 37 19.42 11.05 -1.77
N GLU A 38 20.40 10.32 -2.27
CA GLU A 38 20.24 8.90 -2.58
C GLU A 38 20.25 8.06 -1.33
N VAL A 39 19.32 7.10 -1.26
CA VAL A 39 19.22 6.21 -0.11
C VAL A 39 19.14 4.76 -0.55
N GLY A 40 19.65 3.88 0.27
CA GLY A 40 19.42 2.45 0.15
C GLY A 40 18.62 2.00 1.37
N VAL A 41 17.56 1.25 1.14
CA VAL A 41 16.71 0.74 2.20
C VAL A 41 16.99 -0.74 2.38
N PHE A 42 17.23 -1.16 3.62
CA PHE A 42 17.55 -2.55 3.96
C PHE A 42 16.79 -2.93 5.22
N LEU A 43 15.61 -3.47 5.06
CA LEU A 43 14.71 -3.81 6.17
C LEU A 43 14.42 -5.30 6.21
N GLU A 44 13.84 -5.76 7.29
CA GLU A 44 13.35 -7.13 7.36
C GLU A 44 12.18 -7.32 6.42
N ARG A 45 12.05 -8.53 5.89
CA ARG A 45 10.94 -8.86 5.00
C ARG A 45 9.64 -8.93 5.76
N GLY A 46 8.54 -8.81 5.02
CA GLY A 46 7.21 -9.05 5.57
C GLY A 46 6.50 -7.81 6.05
N HIS A 47 7.09 -6.64 5.88
CA HIS A 47 6.47 -5.39 6.29
C HIS A 47 6.23 -4.49 5.09
N ILE A 48 5.09 -3.83 5.09
CA ILE A 48 4.78 -2.79 4.11
C ILE A 48 5.05 -1.46 4.78
N LEU A 49 5.83 -0.61 4.11
CA LEU A 49 6.03 0.74 4.60
C LEU A 49 4.76 1.54 4.36
N ARG A 50 4.24 2.16 5.41
CA ARG A 50 3.01 2.96 5.35
C ARG A 50 3.34 4.44 5.43
N ASP A 51 2.39 5.24 4.99
CA ASP A 51 2.51 6.68 5.10
C ASP A 51 2.74 7.06 6.56
N GLY A 52 3.77 7.87 6.82
CA GLY A 52 4.10 8.28 8.18
C GLY A 52 5.11 7.40 8.89
N ASP A 53 5.45 6.24 8.36
CA ASP A 53 6.47 5.40 8.97
C ASP A 53 7.81 6.12 8.96
N CYS A 54 8.61 5.92 10.01
CA CYS A 54 9.93 6.53 10.11
C CYS A 54 11.01 5.46 10.06
N LEU A 55 12.08 5.77 9.33
CA LEU A 55 13.23 4.89 9.17
C LEU A 55 14.48 5.61 9.67
N ARG A 56 15.33 4.90 10.40
CA ARG A 56 16.58 5.45 10.89
C ARG A 56 17.73 4.97 10.02
N ALA A 57 18.59 5.90 9.67
CA ALA A 57 19.81 5.61 8.93
C ALA A 57 20.92 5.18 9.87
N VAL A 58 21.95 4.56 9.30
CA VAL A 58 23.13 4.14 10.08
C VAL A 58 23.82 5.33 10.75
N ASP A 59 23.69 6.53 10.20
CA ASP A 59 24.31 7.72 10.79
C ASP A 59 23.38 8.44 11.79
N GLY A 60 22.21 7.87 12.08
CA GLY A 60 21.28 8.41 13.06
C GLY A 60 20.20 9.30 12.49
N ARG A 61 20.28 9.71 11.23
CA ARG A 61 19.23 10.52 10.63
C ARG A 61 17.93 9.72 10.52
N VAL A 62 16.81 10.40 10.66
CA VAL A 62 15.49 9.80 10.56
C VAL A 62 14.79 10.31 9.31
N VAL A 63 14.21 9.41 8.54
CA VAL A 63 13.51 9.73 7.31
C VAL A 63 12.06 9.28 7.44
N ARG A 64 11.12 10.16 7.07
CA ARG A 64 9.70 9.82 7.09
C ARG A 64 9.26 9.33 5.72
N VAL A 65 8.56 8.22 5.69
CA VAL A 65 7.97 7.67 4.47
C VAL A 65 6.66 8.37 4.18
N GLU A 66 6.45 8.70 2.92
CA GLU A 66 5.20 9.30 2.47
C GLU A 66 4.68 8.48 1.29
N ALA A 67 3.39 8.13 1.31
CA ALA A 67 2.79 7.41 0.20
C ALA A 67 2.62 8.37 -0.98
N ALA A 68 3.25 8.05 -2.10
CA ALA A 68 3.15 8.87 -3.29
C ALA A 68 1.76 8.77 -3.91
N ASP A 69 1.32 9.83 -4.58
CA ASP A 69 0.09 9.77 -5.35
C ASP A 69 0.27 8.81 -6.52
N GLU A 70 -0.77 8.04 -6.80
CA GLU A 70 -0.82 7.11 -7.90
C GLU A 70 -2.16 7.24 -8.60
N THR A 71 -2.25 6.77 -9.83
CA THR A 71 -3.54 6.76 -10.51
C THR A 71 -4.36 5.59 -9.97
N VAL A 72 -5.44 5.90 -9.29
CA VAL A 72 -6.29 4.92 -8.64
C VAL A 72 -7.73 5.09 -9.09
N SER A 73 -8.51 4.04 -8.91
CA SER A 73 -9.96 4.10 -9.04
C SER A 73 -10.55 4.05 -7.65
N THR A 74 -11.32 5.06 -7.29
CA THR A 74 -11.96 5.13 -5.98
C THR A 74 -13.45 4.91 -6.13
N VAL A 75 -13.98 3.98 -5.34
CA VAL A 75 -15.41 3.67 -5.31
C VAL A 75 -15.94 4.21 -4.00
N ARG A 76 -16.75 5.27 -4.08
CA ARG A 76 -17.42 5.83 -2.89
C ARG A 76 -18.87 5.37 -2.91
N CYS A 77 -19.30 4.75 -1.82
CA CYS A 77 -20.61 4.13 -1.79
C CYS A 77 -21.19 4.19 -0.38
N GLY A 78 -22.34 4.84 -0.25
CA GLY A 78 -23.02 4.97 1.04
C GLY A 78 -23.79 3.72 1.46
N ASP A 79 -24.02 2.79 0.52
CA ASP A 79 -24.70 1.53 0.83
C ASP A 79 -23.63 0.51 1.24
N ALA A 80 -23.59 0.20 2.53
CA ALA A 80 -22.57 -0.69 3.08
C ALA A 80 -22.60 -2.09 2.46
N THR A 81 -23.78 -2.60 2.15
CA THR A 81 -23.91 -3.93 1.54
C THR A 81 -23.35 -3.92 0.13
N LEU A 82 -23.66 -2.89 -0.65
CA LEU A 82 -23.14 -2.78 -2.00
C LEU A 82 -21.62 -2.61 -1.98
N LEU A 83 -21.09 -1.80 -1.08
CA LEU A 83 -19.65 -1.64 -0.95
C LEU A 83 -18.99 -2.97 -0.59
N ALA A 84 -19.59 -3.75 0.30
CA ALA A 84 -19.07 -5.05 0.67
C ALA A 84 -19.03 -6.00 -0.55
N ARG A 85 -20.05 -5.96 -1.40
CA ARG A 85 -20.06 -6.77 -2.62
C ARG A 85 -18.96 -6.35 -3.59
N VAL A 86 -18.75 -5.05 -3.74
CA VAL A 86 -17.66 -4.54 -4.59
C VAL A 86 -16.33 -5.05 -4.08
N CYS A 87 -16.08 -4.93 -2.77
CA CYS A 87 -14.84 -5.40 -2.17
C CYS A 87 -14.68 -6.92 -2.34
N TYR A 88 -15.76 -7.67 -2.18
CA TYR A 88 -15.73 -9.11 -2.34
C TYR A 88 -15.28 -9.50 -3.76
N HIS A 89 -15.88 -8.88 -4.76
CA HIS A 89 -15.55 -9.22 -6.15
C HIS A 89 -14.14 -8.74 -6.54
N LEU A 90 -13.72 -7.59 -6.04
CA LEU A 90 -12.34 -7.12 -6.27
C LEU A 90 -11.34 -8.04 -5.56
N GLY A 91 -11.66 -8.47 -4.35
CA GLY A 91 -10.80 -9.39 -3.62
C GLY A 91 -10.63 -10.72 -4.33
N ASN A 92 -11.68 -11.19 -5.00
CA ASN A 92 -11.61 -12.42 -5.78
C ASN A 92 -10.68 -12.31 -6.98
N ARG A 93 -10.36 -11.10 -7.41
CA ARG A 93 -9.42 -10.88 -8.50
C ARG A 93 -7.98 -10.79 -7.98
N HIS A 94 -7.78 -10.90 -6.69
CA HIS A 94 -6.47 -10.86 -6.04
C HIS A 94 -5.68 -9.58 -6.33
N VAL A 95 -6.39 -8.48 -6.47
CA VAL A 95 -5.74 -7.18 -6.66
C VAL A 95 -5.56 -6.49 -5.32
N PRO A 96 -4.51 -5.67 -5.16
CA PRO A 96 -4.40 -4.86 -3.96
C PRO A 96 -5.60 -3.94 -3.81
N LEU A 97 -6.18 -3.90 -2.63
CA LEU A 97 -7.41 -3.16 -2.37
C LEU A 97 -7.31 -2.37 -1.07
N GLN A 98 -7.51 -1.07 -1.17
CA GLN A 98 -7.61 -0.21 0.01
C GLN A 98 -9.07 -0.12 0.42
N ILE A 99 -9.35 -0.25 1.71
CA ILE A 99 -10.70 -0.19 2.25
C ILE A 99 -10.75 0.88 3.31
N GLY A 100 -11.76 1.75 3.22
CA GLY A 100 -11.98 2.80 4.19
C GLY A 100 -13.46 2.99 4.46
N HIS A 101 -13.80 4.01 5.24
CA HIS A 101 -15.19 4.31 5.53
C HIS A 101 -15.91 4.77 4.27
N GLY A 102 -16.89 3.97 3.84
CA GLY A 102 -17.70 4.31 2.68
C GLY A 102 -16.95 4.31 1.37
N LEU A 103 -15.76 3.71 1.31
CA LEU A 103 -15.02 3.67 0.06
C LEU A 103 -14.09 2.46 -0.02
N CYS A 104 -13.74 2.10 -1.25
CA CYS A 104 -12.59 1.26 -1.52
C CYS A 104 -11.85 1.83 -2.72
N ARG A 105 -10.60 1.39 -2.88
CA ARG A 105 -9.73 1.98 -3.89
C ARG A 105 -8.78 0.90 -4.41
N TYR A 106 -8.57 0.90 -5.72
CA TYR A 106 -7.63 -0.02 -6.37
C TYR A 106 -6.85 0.75 -7.43
N ARG A 107 -5.73 0.20 -7.89
CA ARG A 107 -5.01 0.85 -8.97
C ARG A 107 -5.90 0.91 -10.20
N HIS A 108 -5.91 2.04 -10.88
CA HIS A 108 -6.79 2.24 -12.01
C HIS A 108 -6.60 1.14 -13.06
N ASP A 109 -7.71 0.51 -13.47
CA ASP A 109 -7.73 -0.58 -14.43
C ASP A 109 -9.13 -0.61 -15.03
N HIS A 110 -9.21 -0.42 -16.35
CA HIS A 110 -10.52 -0.28 -16.99
C HIS A 110 -11.35 -1.57 -16.93
N VAL A 111 -10.71 -2.74 -16.87
CA VAL A 111 -11.47 -4.01 -16.75
C VAL A 111 -12.12 -4.08 -15.37
N LEU A 112 -11.39 -3.71 -14.32
CA LEU A 112 -11.94 -3.66 -12.98
C LEU A 112 -13.02 -2.59 -12.87
N ASP A 113 -12.80 -1.42 -13.49
CA ASP A 113 -13.80 -0.36 -13.50
C ASP A 113 -15.12 -0.85 -14.13
N ASP A 114 -15.02 -1.57 -15.24
CA ASP A 114 -16.22 -2.11 -15.89
C ASP A 114 -16.94 -3.12 -15.01
N MET A 115 -16.19 -3.95 -14.29
CA MET A 115 -16.79 -4.89 -13.35
C MET A 115 -17.55 -4.15 -12.24
N VAL A 116 -16.93 -3.12 -11.69
CA VAL A 116 -17.56 -2.34 -10.63
C VAL A 116 -18.82 -1.63 -11.13
N ARG A 117 -18.78 -1.06 -12.33
CA ARG A 117 -19.97 -0.45 -12.93
C ARG A 117 -21.09 -1.47 -13.07
N GLY A 118 -20.76 -2.70 -13.45
CA GLY A 118 -21.72 -3.79 -13.56
C GLY A 118 -22.39 -4.12 -12.23
N LEU A 119 -21.75 -3.81 -11.10
CA LEU A 119 -22.33 -4.02 -9.79
C LEU A 119 -23.19 -2.83 -9.33
N GLY A 120 -23.16 -1.72 -10.06
CA GLY A 120 -24.05 -0.61 -9.80
C GLY A 120 -23.40 0.63 -9.18
N VAL A 121 -22.08 0.71 -9.20
CA VAL A 121 -21.37 1.88 -8.65
C VAL A 121 -20.40 2.40 -9.69
N GLU A 122 -20.24 3.71 -9.76
CA GLU A 122 -19.30 4.34 -10.69
C GLU A 122 -17.94 4.58 -10.01
N PRO A 123 -16.88 3.89 -10.45
CA PRO A 123 -15.54 4.18 -9.95
C PRO A 123 -15.04 5.50 -10.56
N ILE A 124 -14.29 6.26 -9.76
CA ILE A 124 -13.74 7.54 -10.19
C ILE A 124 -12.22 7.43 -10.24
N ALA A 125 -11.63 7.69 -11.40
CA ALA A 125 -10.19 7.71 -11.53
C ALA A 125 -9.65 9.02 -10.94
N GLU A 126 -8.62 8.92 -10.11
CA GLU A 126 -8.03 10.10 -9.46
C GLU A 126 -6.60 9.82 -9.05
N GLN A 127 -5.86 10.88 -8.76
CA GLN A 127 -4.52 10.78 -8.21
C GLN A 127 -4.62 10.83 -6.69
N ALA A 128 -4.17 9.81 -6.01
CA ALA A 128 -4.25 9.75 -4.56
C ALA A 128 -3.23 8.75 -4.00
N PRO A 129 -2.84 8.90 -2.73
CA PRO A 129 -2.02 7.89 -2.08
C PRO A 129 -2.74 6.55 -2.07
N PHE A 130 -1.98 5.47 -2.28
CA PHE A 130 -2.56 4.14 -2.31
C PHE A 130 -2.05 3.32 -1.14
N GLU A 131 -2.96 2.94 -0.25
CA GLU A 131 -2.63 2.20 0.97
C GLU A 131 -3.49 0.93 1.07
N PRO A 132 -3.23 -0.06 0.23
CA PRO A 132 -4.06 -1.27 0.22
C PRO A 132 -3.86 -2.12 1.47
N GLU A 133 -4.82 -3.01 1.71
CA GLU A 133 -4.75 -3.96 2.81
C GLU A 133 -3.54 -4.87 2.65
N ALA A 134 -2.91 -5.24 3.75
CA ALA A 134 -1.98 -6.34 3.76
C ALA A 134 -2.81 -7.63 3.70
N GLY A 135 -2.32 -8.63 3.02
CA GLY A 135 -3.05 -9.89 3.00
C GLY A 135 -3.20 -10.47 4.40
N ALA A 136 -4.28 -11.20 4.62
CA ALA A 136 -4.56 -11.77 5.93
C ALA A 136 -3.43 -12.65 6.44
N TYR A 137 -2.70 -13.28 5.54
CA TYR A 137 -1.59 -14.14 5.90
C TYR A 137 -0.24 -13.50 5.68
N GLY A 138 -0.20 -12.33 5.07
CA GLY A 138 1.05 -11.69 4.73
C GLY A 138 1.55 -10.85 5.84
N GLY A 139 1.08 -9.81 6.00
CA GLY A 139 1.42 -8.92 7.01
C GLY A 139 2.76 -9.15 7.57
N GLY A 140 3.07 -9.02 8.57
CA GLY A 140 4.33 -9.23 9.13
C GLY A 140 4.59 -10.62 9.57
N HIS A 141 3.77 -11.57 9.27
CA HIS A 141 4.00 -12.81 9.81
C HIS A 141 4.52 -13.76 8.95
N GLY A 142 4.43 -13.58 7.84
CA GLY A 142 5.00 -14.41 7.00
C GLY A 142 4.87 -15.82 7.21
N HIS A 143 4.39 -16.40 7.81
CA HIS A 143 4.41 -17.74 7.79
C HIS A 143 3.32 -18.20 7.16
N GLY A 144 3.04 -17.70 6.43
CA GLY A 144 2.11 -18.12 5.74
C GLY A 144 2.13 -19.48 5.50
N HIS A 145 2.09 -20.11 5.51
CA HIS A 145 1.98 -21.32 5.13
C HIS A 145 0.74 -21.52 4.58
N GLY A 146 0.62 -20.99 4.28
CA GLY A 146 -0.32 -21.12 3.69
C GLY A 146 -0.88 -22.05 3.13
N HIS A 147 -0.98 -22.39 3.20
CA HIS A 147 -1.41 -23.12 2.79
C HIS A 147 -2.30 -23.19 2.17
N ASP A 148 -2.51 -23.04 2.41
CA ASP A 148 -3.26 -23.25 2.00
C ASP A 148 -4.07 -23.32 1.39
N HIS A 149 -4.40 -23.41 1.36
CA HIS A 149 -5.13 -23.62 0.95
C HIS A 149 -5.90 -23.50 0.25
N ASP A 150 -6.07 -23.33 0.42
CA ASP A 150 -6.75 -23.36 -0.09
C ASP A 150 -7.43 -23.38 -0.77
N HIS A 151 -7.77 -23.45 -0.80
CA HIS A 151 -8.38 -23.69 -1.36
C HIS A 151 -9.29 -23.62 -1.86
N HIS A 152 -9.70 -23.70 -1.83
CA HIS A 152 -10.58 -23.84 -2.21
C HIS A 152 -11.43 -23.28 -2.67
N HIS A 153 -11.82 -22.91 -2.80
CA HIS A 153 -12.59 -22.46 -3.13
C HIS A 153 -13.10 -22.21 -3.66
#